data_367ef3593942456ea49e038ee67bf4ea
#
_entry.id   367ef3593942456ea49e038ee67bf4ea
#
_cell.length_a   1.000
_cell.length_b   1.000
_cell.length_c   1.000
_cell.angle_alpha   90.00
_cell.angle_beta   90.00
_cell.angle_gamma   90.00
#
_symmetry.space_group_name_H-M   'P 1'
#
loop_
_entity.id
_entity.type
_entity.pdbx_description
1 polymer ?
#
loop_
_entity_poly.entity_id
_entity_poly.type
_entity_poly.pdbx_seq_one_letter_code
_entity_poly.pdbx_strand_id
1 'polypeptide(L)'
;MFTWLNKQGVKSDAGFEVQFTGRFDAEYREAGKVMSIYVESGIHDGQACVIINPDAFDRWDGDAPSVRLPSDERERIQQNFTEAMLFQGLKTVVESGAP
;
A
#
# COMPACT_ATOMS: atom_id res chain seq x y z
N MET A 1 13.83 -8.68 2.45
CA MET A 1 14.15 -7.91 3.66
C MET A 1 13.91 -6.43 3.41
N PHE A 2 13.41 -5.73 4.41
CA PHE A 2 13.11 -4.30 4.30
C PHE A 2 14.21 -3.46 4.92
N THR A 3 14.42 -2.28 4.33
CA THR A 3 15.33 -1.27 4.85
C THR A 3 14.57 0.06 4.92
N TRP A 4 14.78 0.83 5.97
CA TRP A 4 14.16 2.15 6.08
C TRP A 4 14.79 3.12 5.09
N LEU A 5 13.94 3.79 4.28
CA LEU A 5 14.35 4.92 3.44
C LEU A 5 14.41 6.20 4.27
N ASN A 6 13.45 6.33 5.19
CA ASN A 6 13.29 7.48 6.07
C ASN A 6 12.30 7.06 7.16
N LYS A 7 11.82 8.00 7.96
CA LYS A 7 10.90 7.69 9.07
C LYS A 7 9.55 7.16 8.62
N GLN A 8 9.18 7.33 7.36
CA GLN A 8 7.85 7.01 6.85
C GLN A 8 7.89 6.18 5.57
N GLY A 9 9.02 5.62 5.24
CA GLY A 9 9.15 4.83 4.02
C GLY A 9 10.13 3.68 4.17
N VAL A 10 9.83 2.58 3.47
CA VAL A 10 10.66 1.37 3.47
C VAL A 10 10.88 0.87 2.06
N LYS A 11 11.99 0.22 1.86
CA LYS A 11 12.39 -0.39 0.61
C LYS A 11 12.59 -1.88 0.80
N SER A 12 12.07 -2.68 -0.11
CA SER A 12 12.30 -4.12 -0.13
C SER A 12 13.41 -4.47 -1.10
N ASP A 13 14.23 -5.46 -0.77
CA ASP A 13 15.19 -6.01 -1.72
C ASP A 13 14.51 -6.83 -2.84
N ALA A 14 13.20 -7.05 -2.73
CA ALA A 14 12.41 -7.64 -3.81
C ALA A 14 12.06 -6.63 -4.92
N GLY A 15 12.45 -5.35 -4.77
CA GLY A 15 12.33 -4.39 -5.86
C GLY A 15 11.17 -3.42 -5.76
N PHE A 16 10.61 -3.22 -4.59
CA PHE A 16 9.55 -2.21 -4.41
C PHE A 16 9.80 -1.34 -3.18
N GLU A 17 9.12 -0.21 -3.14
CA GLU A 17 9.17 0.74 -2.03
C GLU A 17 7.76 1.14 -1.64
N VAL A 18 7.55 1.42 -0.35
CA VAL A 18 6.30 1.97 0.15
C VAL A 18 6.63 3.20 0.99
N GLN A 19 6.01 4.32 0.66
CA GLN A 19 6.28 5.61 1.30
C GLN A 19 4.98 6.28 1.70
N PHE A 20 4.86 6.65 2.96
CA PHE A 20 3.78 7.56 3.36
C PHE A 20 4.11 8.96 2.87
N THR A 21 3.19 9.58 2.13
CA THR A 21 3.39 10.89 1.53
C THR A 21 2.53 11.97 2.18
N GLY A 22 1.59 11.57 3.03
CA GLY A 22 0.73 12.47 3.74
C GLY A 22 -0.09 11.70 4.77
N ARG A 23 -0.98 12.40 5.45
CA ARG A 23 -1.78 11.81 6.52
C ARG A 23 -2.67 10.67 6.04
N PHE A 24 -3.17 10.79 4.80
CA PHE A 24 -4.11 9.83 4.21
C PHE A 24 -3.57 9.23 2.93
N ASP A 25 -2.28 9.37 2.65
CA ASP A 25 -1.71 8.97 1.38
C ASP A 25 -0.45 8.16 1.57
N ALA A 26 -0.33 7.12 0.75
CA ALA A 26 0.90 6.35 0.62
C ALA A 26 1.16 6.10 -0.86
N GLU A 27 2.41 5.84 -1.20
CA GLU A 27 2.80 5.45 -2.56
C GLU A 27 3.47 4.10 -2.52
N TYR A 28 3.08 3.26 -3.47
CA TYR A 28 3.76 2.01 -3.76
C TYR A 28 4.51 2.20 -5.07
N ARG A 29 5.82 1.94 -5.06
CA ARG A 29 6.69 2.15 -6.23
C ARG A 29 7.35 0.85 -6.62
N GLU A 30 7.32 0.54 -7.91
CA GLU A 30 7.95 -0.67 -8.43
C GLU A 30 8.28 -0.47 -9.90
N ALA A 31 9.50 -0.79 -10.30
CA ALA A 31 9.93 -0.78 -11.70
C ALA A 31 9.64 0.56 -12.41
N GLY A 32 9.84 1.68 -11.72
CA GLY A 32 9.60 3.00 -12.28
C GLY A 32 8.15 3.43 -12.32
N LYS A 33 7.25 2.63 -11.79
CA LYS A 33 5.82 2.94 -11.73
C LYS A 33 5.43 3.30 -10.31
N VAL A 34 4.40 4.14 -10.18
CA VAL A 34 3.89 4.62 -8.90
C VAL A 34 2.40 4.33 -8.80
N MET A 35 1.99 3.88 -7.63
CA MET A 35 0.58 3.67 -7.32
C MET A 35 0.25 4.47 -6.06
N SER A 36 -0.62 5.47 -6.18
CA SER A 36 -1.08 6.25 -5.04
C SER A 36 -2.20 5.50 -4.34
N ILE A 37 -2.09 5.36 -3.02
CA ILE A 37 -3.01 4.57 -2.22
C ILE A 37 -3.57 5.46 -1.12
N TYR A 38 -4.89 5.56 -1.07
CA TYR A 38 -5.56 6.23 0.04
C TYR A 38 -5.54 5.31 1.26
N VAL A 39 -5.10 5.82 2.40
CA VAL A 39 -5.04 5.06 3.65
C VAL A 39 -5.69 5.84 4.78
N GLU A 40 -6.29 5.13 5.73
CA GLU A 40 -6.75 5.72 6.97
C GLU A 40 -6.07 5.01 8.13
N SER A 41 -5.73 5.75 9.17
CA SER A 41 -5.15 5.18 10.38
C SER A 41 -6.25 4.77 11.34
N GLY A 42 -6.03 3.69 12.07
CA GLY A 42 -7.00 3.23 13.05
C GLY A 42 -6.38 2.28 14.07
N ILE A 43 -7.25 1.78 14.93
CA ILE A 43 -6.92 0.74 15.89
C ILE A 43 -7.86 -0.43 15.63
N HIS A 44 -7.31 -1.62 15.47
CA HIS A 44 -8.07 -2.84 15.25
C HIS A 44 -7.56 -3.91 16.21
N ASP A 45 -8.45 -4.42 17.06
CA ASP A 45 -8.09 -5.40 18.10
C ASP A 45 -6.92 -4.91 18.96
N GLY A 46 -6.91 -3.61 19.29
CA GLY A 46 -5.86 -3.03 20.12
C GLY A 46 -4.54 -2.77 19.43
N GLN A 47 -4.45 -3.00 18.13
CA GLN A 47 -3.23 -2.83 17.34
C GLN A 47 -3.40 -1.69 16.34
N ALA A 48 -2.35 -0.87 16.19
CA ALA A 48 -2.32 0.18 15.18
C ALA A 48 -2.43 -0.44 13.79
N CYS A 49 -3.24 0.15 12.94
CA CYS A 49 -3.47 -0.36 11.60
C CYS A 49 -3.63 0.76 10.58
N VAL A 50 -3.51 0.38 9.31
CA VAL A 50 -3.95 1.19 8.19
C VAL A 50 -5.13 0.49 7.53
N ILE A 51 -6.12 1.28 7.14
CA ILE A 51 -7.34 0.79 6.51
C ILE A 51 -7.31 1.23 5.06
N ILE A 52 -7.49 0.29 4.14
CA ILE A 52 -7.46 0.56 2.70
C ILE A 52 -8.70 -0.04 2.04
N ASN A 53 -9.05 0.48 0.87
CA ASN A 53 -10.16 -0.04 0.07
C ASN A 53 -9.73 -1.30 -0.68
N PRO A 54 -10.66 -2.22 -0.97
CA PRO A 54 -10.37 -3.42 -1.76
C PRO A 54 -9.84 -3.13 -3.16
N ASP A 55 -10.18 -1.97 -3.72
CA ASP A 55 -9.76 -1.57 -5.06
C ASP A 55 -8.52 -0.67 -5.06
N ALA A 56 -7.83 -0.56 -3.91
CA ALA A 56 -6.68 0.32 -3.76
C ALA A 56 -5.54 -0.01 -4.73
N PHE A 57 -5.43 -1.25 -5.19
CA PHE A 57 -4.32 -1.70 -6.02
C PHE A 57 -4.73 -1.97 -7.47
N ASP A 58 -5.80 -1.33 -7.93
CA ASP A 58 -6.39 -1.64 -9.24
C ASP A 58 -5.57 -1.17 -10.43
N ARG A 59 -4.85 -0.06 -10.31
CA ARG A 59 -4.10 0.49 -11.44
C ARG A 59 -2.94 1.36 -10.98
N TRP A 60 -1.96 1.51 -11.88
CA TRP A 60 -0.86 2.45 -11.68
C TRP A 60 -1.34 3.87 -11.95
N ASP A 61 -0.68 4.85 -11.29
CA ASP A 61 -0.95 6.26 -11.56
C ASP A 61 -0.62 6.54 -13.04
N GLY A 62 -1.47 7.31 -13.67
CA GLY A 62 -1.31 7.66 -15.07
C GLY A 62 -1.99 6.69 -16.04
N ASP A 63 -2.41 5.51 -15.59
CA ASP A 63 -3.17 4.60 -16.42
C ASP A 63 -4.60 5.12 -16.62
N ALA A 64 -5.19 4.77 -17.78
CA ALA A 64 -6.57 5.15 -18.07
C ALA A 64 -7.52 4.53 -17.02
N PRO A 65 -8.60 5.23 -16.63
CA PRO A 65 -9.53 4.71 -15.64
C PRO A 65 -10.16 3.35 -15.99
N SER A 66 -10.21 3.02 -17.28
CA SER A 66 -10.75 1.74 -17.74
C SER A 66 -9.74 0.59 -17.64
N VAL A 67 -8.47 0.89 -17.39
CA VAL A 67 -7.43 -0.13 -17.27
C VAL A 67 -7.41 -0.65 -15.84
N ARG A 68 -7.43 -1.96 -15.69
CA ARG A 68 -7.35 -2.61 -14.40
C ARG A 68 -6.29 -3.70 -14.44
N LEU A 69 -5.43 -3.73 -13.44
CA LEU A 69 -4.41 -4.76 -13.37
C LEU A 69 -5.03 -6.15 -13.21
N PRO A 70 -4.38 -7.19 -13.76
CA PRO A 70 -4.81 -8.57 -13.53
C PRO A 70 -4.87 -8.90 -12.02
N SER A 71 -5.75 -9.82 -11.66
CA SER A 71 -5.96 -10.17 -10.24
C SER A 71 -4.70 -10.67 -9.56
N ASP A 72 -3.86 -11.45 -10.26
CA ASP A 72 -2.62 -11.95 -9.68
C ASP A 72 -1.63 -10.81 -9.37
N GLU A 73 -1.57 -9.79 -10.23
CA GLU A 73 -0.74 -8.61 -9.96
C GLU A 73 -1.28 -7.80 -8.79
N ARG A 74 -2.60 -7.59 -8.74
CA ARG A 74 -3.21 -6.87 -7.62
C ARG A 74 -2.95 -7.58 -6.29
N GLU A 75 -3.07 -8.90 -6.27
CA GLU A 75 -2.81 -9.68 -5.07
C GLU A 75 -1.34 -9.60 -4.65
N ARG A 76 -0.42 -9.66 -5.61
CA ARG A 76 1.01 -9.54 -5.34
C ARG A 76 1.34 -8.18 -4.73
N ILE A 77 0.82 -7.11 -5.31
CA ILE A 77 1.07 -5.74 -4.82
C ILE A 77 0.45 -5.56 -3.43
N GLN A 78 -0.76 -6.06 -3.22
CA GLN A 78 -1.40 -5.99 -1.90
C GLN A 78 -0.58 -6.73 -0.86
N GLN A 79 -0.06 -7.90 -1.18
CA GLN A 79 0.78 -8.64 -0.25
C GLN A 79 2.07 -7.90 0.06
N ASN A 80 2.71 -7.33 -0.98
CA ASN A 80 3.92 -6.52 -0.80
C ASN A 80 3.66 -5.32 0.11
N PHE A 81 2.55 -4.63 -0.10
CA PHE A 81 2.14 -3.50 0.73
C PHE A 81 1.91 -3.95 2.18
N THR A 82 1.20 -5.05 2.36
CA THR A 82 0.90 -5.59 3.69
C THR A 82 2.18 -5.94 4.45
N GLU A 83 3.15 -6.55 3.78
CA GLU A 83 4.43 -6.88 4.40
C GLU A 83 5.22 -5.63 4.78
N ALA A 84 5.18 -4.59 3.93
CA ALA A 84 5.82 -3.32 4.24
C ALA A 84 5.19 -2.65 5.46
N MET A 85 3.87 -2.75 5.60
CA MET A 85 3.17 -2.22 6.77
C MET A 85 3.55 -2.99 8.03
N LEU A 86 3.59 -4.33 7.95
CA LEU A 86 3.98 -5.17 9.08
C LEU A 86 5.39 -4.85 9.57
N PHE A 87 6.32 -4.62 8.65
CA PHE A 87 7.67 -4.22 9.01
C PHE A 87 7.68 -2.92 9.84
N GLN A 88 6.74 -2.02 9.55
CA GLN A 88 6.60 -0.76 10.27
C GLN A 88 5.75 -0.87 11.53
N GLY A 89 5.31 -2.07 11.88
CA GLY A 89 4.49 -2.28 13.07
C GLY A 89 3.01 -2.01 12.85
N LEU A 90 2.55 -2.00 11.62
CA LEU A 90 1.17 -1.69 11.27
C LEU A 90 0.47 -2.90 10.66
N LYS A 91 -0.75 -3.16 11.10
CA LYS A 91 -1.62 -4.15 10.48
C LYS A 91 -2.36 -3.50 9.32
N THR A 92 -2.56 -4.23 8.23
CA THR A 92 -3.37 -3.75 7.11
C THR A 92 -4.76 -4.36 7.19
N VAL A 93 -5.77 -3.50 7.15
CA VAL A 93 -7.18 -3.91 7.14
C VAL A 93 -7.78 -3.48 5.81
N VAL A 94 -8.36 -4.43 5.09
CA VAL A 94 -9.02 -4.16 3.82
C VAL A 94 -10.52 -4.11 4.07
N GLU A 95 -11.12 -2.94 3.87
CA GLU A 95 -12.55 -2.75 4.06
C GLU A 95 -13.12 -2.02 2.86
N SER A 96 -14.28 -2.47 2.39
CA SER A 96 -15.02 -1.69 1.40
C SER A 96 -15.33 -0.35 2.05
N GLY A 97 -14.96 0.72 1.38
CA GLY A 97 -15.12 2.06 1.90
C GLY A 97 -16.50 2.23 2.49
N ALA A 98 -16.51 2.70 3.72
CA ALA A 98 -17.76 3.00 4.37
C ALA A 98 -18.55 3.96 3.49
N PRO A 99 -19.83 3.84 3.51
CA PRO A 99 -20.68 4.73 2.74
C PRO A 99 -20.42 6.12 3.14
#